data_d50f582776e04e954559e14f09c5a4bf
#
_entry.id   d50f582776e04e954559e14f09c5a4bf
#
_cell.length_a   1.000
_cell.length_b   1.000
_cell.length_c   1.000
_cell.angle_alpha   90.00
_cell.angle_beta   90.00
_cell.angle_gamma   90.00
#
_symmetry.space_group_name_H-M   'P 1'
#
loop_
_entity.id
_entity.type
_entity.pdbx_description
1 polymer ?
#
loop_
_entity_poly.entity_id
_entity_poly.type
_entity_poly.pdbx_seq_one_letter_code
_entity_poly.pdbx_strand_id
1 'polypeptide(L)'
;MINGLSKLYNMDQLIFKFPFSKKYYEQDFFISSNNFSAYKLVESWPNWPGKWLNIFGSEGSGKTHLAKILEKKIDKIKLIEAKYITDEIVQDLNNLDCLIIDSFNNDINEKLFYSILNQSKQLENYILINSVSSIKNIELNLEDLK
;
A
#
# COMPACT_ATOMS: atom_id res chain seq x y z
N MET A 1 15.88 -5.55 -6.20
CA MET A 1 15.85 -4.99 -5.65
C MET A 1 15.88 -4.50 -5.15
N ILE A 2 15.43 -4.81 -5.12
CA ILE A 2 15.32 -4.16 -4.49
C ILE A 2 15.65 -4.06 -3.59
N ASN A 3 15.95 -4.27 -3.44
CA ASN A 3 16.21 -3.93 -2.33
C ASN A 3 16.33 -3.73 -1.45
N GLY A 4 16.33 -4.03 -1.32
CA GLY A 4 16.38 -3.55 -0.41
C GLY A 4 16.29 -3.54 0.38
N LEU A 5 16.55 -3.92 0.47
CA LEU A 5 16.65 -3.55 1.31
C LEU A 5 17.00 -3.27 1.84
N SER A 6 17.12 -3.47 1.56
CA SER A 6 17.48 -2.91 2.16
C SER A 6 17.90 -2.57 2.69
N LYS A 7 18.35 -2.71 2.59
CA LYS A 7 18.80 -2.08 3.19
C LYS A 7 19.00 -1.66 3.98
N LEU A 8 18.92 -2.05 3.95
CA LEU A 8 19.05 -1.33 4.78
C LEU A 8 19.19 -0.86 5.21
N TYR A 9 19.24 -1.10 5.12
CA TYR A 9 19.33 -0.36 5.63
C TYR A 9 19.23 -0.02 6.12
N ASN A 10 19.27 -0.09 6.18
CA ASN A 10 19.20 0.55 6.85
C ASN A 10 18.66 0.53 7.59
N MET A 11 18.18 0.09 7.75
CA MET A 11 17.73 0.38 8.47
C MET A 11 17.39 0.56 9.21
N ASP A 12 17.06 0.17 9.35
CA ASP A 12 16.75 0.71 10.10
C ASP A 12 16.78 1.43 10.51
N GLN A 13 16.68 1.91 10.38
CA GLN A 13 16.63 2.87 10.68
C GLN A 13 16.33 3.56 10.76
N LEU A 14 16.09 3.67 10.55
CA LEU A 14 15.60 4.50 10.51
C LEU A 14 15.04 5.12 10.76
N ILE A 15 15.09 5.51 10.76
CA ILE A 15 14.41 6.54 10.89
C ILE A 15 13.99 6.98 12.05
N PHE A 16 14.07 7.33 12.78
CA PHE A 16 13.67 7.74 13.54
C PHE A 16 13.69 8.58 14.34
N LYS A 17 15.01 9.36 15.25
CA LYS A 17 13.97 9.92 15.52
C LYS A 17 12.70 9.17 15.22
N PHE A 18 12.15 9.38 14.32
CA PHE A 18 11.01 8.67 14.04
C PHE A 18 11.36 7.66 12.98
N PRO A 19 11.09 6.43 13.27
CA PRO A 19 11.54 5.38 12.39
C PRO A 19 10.80 5.36 11.07
N PHE A 20 9.71 6.12 10.96
CA PHE A 20 8.97 6.16 9.72
C PHE A 20 9.30 7.39 8.96
N SER A 21 9.52 7.26 7.69
CA SER A 21 9.54 8.37 6.80
C SER A 21 8.75 7.95 5.58
N LYS A 22 8.26 8.94 4.87
CA LYS A 22 7.59 8.66 3.62
C LYS A 22 8.49 7.85 2.70
N LYS A 23 9.76 8.21 2.66
CA LYS A 23 10.70 7.53 1.78
C LYS A 23 10.86 6.06 2.17
N TYR A 24 10.86 5.77 3.48
CA TYR A 24 10.99 4.41 3.93
C TYR A 24 9.89 3.53 3.37
N TYR A 25 8.66 4.00 3.47
CA TYR A 25 7.53 3.21 2.98
C TYR A 25 7.46 3.20 1.46
N GLU A 26 7.85 4.29 0.82
CA GLU A 26 7.81 4.34 -0.64
C GLU A 26 8.69 3.27 -1.25
N GLN A 27 9.79 2.93 -0.60
CA GLN A 27 10.70 1.92 -1.11
C GLN A 27 10.11 0.51 -1.08
N ASP A 28 9.10 0.31 -0.24
CA ASP A 28 8.48 -1.00 -0.10
C ASP A 28 7.37 -1.25 -1.10
N PHE A 29 6.96 -0.22 -1.82
CA PHE A 29 5.88 -0.36 -2.78
C PHE A 29 6.42 -0.65 -4.17
N PHE A 30 5.87 -1.68 -4.80
CA PHE A 30 6.06 -1.89 -6.22
C PHE A 30 5.00 -1.07 -6.95
N ILE A 31 5.43 -0.22 -7.88
CA ILE A 31 4.56 0.76 -8.50
C ILE A 31 4.34 0.42 -9.96
N SER A 32 3.09 0.44 -10.40
CA SER A 32 2.74 0.17 -11.78
C SER A 32 1.75 1.21 -12.29
N SER A 33 2.02 1.76 -13.46
CA SER A 33 1.12 2.69 -14.14
C SER A 33 0.57 2.13 -15.43
N ASN A 34 1.06 0.96 -15.84
CA ASN A 34 0.64 0.35 -17.11
C ASN A 34 -0.44 -0.69 -16.83
N ASN A 35 -1.61 -0.52 -17.49
CA ASN A 35 -2.76 -1.38 -17.21
C ASN A 35 -2.49 -2.85 -17.47
N PHE A 36 -1.74 -3.15 -18.53
CA PHE A 36 -1.44 -4.53 -18.85
C PHE A 36 -0.54 -5.16 -17.80
N SER A 37 0.50 -4.43 -17.40
CA SER A 37 1.41 -4.91 -16.36
C SER A 37 0.70 -5.05 -15.02
N ALA A 38 -0.18 -4.09 -14.71
CA ALA A 38 -0.94 -4.13 -13.48
C ALA A 38 -1.87 -5.34 -13.45
N TYR A 39 -2.52 -5.62 -14.57
CA TYR A 39 -3.40 -6.79 -14.67
C TYR A 39 -2.63 -8.08 -14.42
N LYS A 40 -1.46 -8.19 -15.03
CA LYS A 40 -0.63 -9.39 -14.85
C LYS A 40 -0.18 -9.53 -13.40
N LEU A 41 0.17 -8.43 -12.76
CA LEU A 41 0.58 -8.48 -11.36
C LEU A 41 -0.56 -8.93 -10.47
N VAL A 42 -1.74 -8.37 -10.68
CA VAL A 42 -2.91 -8.75 -9.89
C VAL A 42 -3.20 -10.23 -10.07
N GLU A 43 -3.12 -10.72 -11.30
CA GLU A 43 -3.39 -12.11 -11.58
C GLU A 43 -2.35 -13.05 -11.00
N SER A 44 -1.14 -12.57 -10.83
CA SER A 44 -0.05 -13.42 -10.34
C SER A 44 -0.06 -13.59 -8.82
N TRP A 45 -0.95 -12.90 -8.11
CA TRP A 45 -0.97 -13.01 -6.67
C TRP A 45 -0.98 -14.48 -6.26
N PRO A 46 -0.20 -14.89 -5.25
CA PRO A 46 0.61 -14.09 -4.35
C PRO A 46 2.03 -13.84 -4.82
N ASN A 47 2.36 -14.08 -6.06
CA ASN A 47 3.73 -13.98 -6.58
C ASN A 47 4.05 -12.55 -7.00
N TRP A 48 3.80 -11.60 -6.11
CA TRP A 48 4.15 -10.21 -6.34
C TRP A 48 5.62 -9.98 -6.04
N PRO A 49 6.23 -8.94 -6.66
CA PRO A 49 7.64 -8.62 -6.38
C PRO A 49 7.89 -8.22 -4.94
N GLY A 50 6.86 -7.78 -4.24
CA GLY A 50 6.91 -7.46 -2.82
C GLY A 50 5.54 -7.62 -2.25
N LYS A 51 5.38 -7.27 -0.98
CA LYS A 51 4.08 -7.40 -0.34
C LYS A 51 3.13 -6.27 -0.70
N TRP A 52 3.65 -5.13 -1.07
CA TRP A 52 2.86 -3.93 -1.30
C TRP A 52 2.92 -3.52 -2.76
N LEU A 53 1.78 -3.17 -3.33
CA LEU A 53 1.67 -2.78 -4.74
C LEU A 53 0.86 -1.49 -4.84
N ASN A 54 1.39 -0.51 -5.58
CA ASN A 54 0.66 0.71 -5.87
C ASN A 54 0.37 0.76 -7.37
N ILE A 55 -0.90 0.75 -7.73
CA ILE A 55 -1.33 0.93 -9.11
C ILE A 55 -1.86 2.35 -9.24
N PHE A 56 -1.31 3.12 -10.16
CA PHE A 56 -1.74 4.49 -10.33
C PHE A 56 -2.03 4.77 -11.79
N GLY A 57 -2.87 5.77 -12.00
CA GLY A 57 -3.31 6.18 -13.33
C GLY A 57 -4.55 7.03 -13.21
N SER A 58 -4.95 7.63 -14.33
CA SER A 58 -6.12 8.51 -14.34
C SER A 58 -7.37 7.75 -13.93
N GLU A 59 -8.38 8.51 -13.50
CA GLU A 59 -9.66 7.92 -13.19
C GLU A 59 -10.23 7.27 -14.45
N GLY A 60 -10.90 6.15 -14.25
CA GLY A 60 -11.43 5.41 -15.38
C GLY A 60 -10.45 4.53 -16.08
N SER A 61 -9.23 4.39 -15.55
CA SER A 61 -8.20 3.56 -16.18
C SER A 61 -8.34 2.08 -15.85
N GLY A 62 -9.31 1.70 -15.01
CA GLY A 62 -9.54 0.29 -14.71
C GLY A 62 -9.00 -0.18 -13.38
N LYS A 63 -8.48 0.73 -12.55
CA LYS A 63 -7.89 0.35 -11.28
C LYS A 63 -8.89 -0.35 -10.36
N THR A 64 -10.09 0.21 -10.24
CA THR A 64 -11.11 -0.39 -9.39
C THR A 64 -11.52 -1.76 -9.90
N HIS A 65 -11.55 -1.91 -11.21
CA HIS A 65 -11.87 -3.22 -11.80
C HIS A 65 -10.82 -4.26 -11.42
N LEU A 66 -9.54 -3.88 -11.46
CA LEU A 66 -8.47 -4.78 -11.06
C LEU A 66 -8.58 -5.16 -9.59
N ALA A 67 -8.94 -4.18 -8.76
CA ALA A 67 -9.13 -4.43 -7.33
C ALA A 67 -10.24 -5.47 -7.12
N LYS A 68 -11.31 -5.37 -7.90
CA LYS A 68 -12.41 -6.33 -7.77
C LYS A 68 -12.04 -7.71 -8.26
N ILE A 69 -11.19 -7.78 -9.26
CA ILE A 69 -10.68 -9.07 -9.71
C ILE A 69 -9.89 -9.72 -8.57
N LEU A 70 -9.03 -8.96 -7.91
CA LEU A 70 -8.24 -9.48 -6.81
C LEU A 70 -9.13 -9.88 -5.64
N GLU A 71 -10.16 -9.08 -5.37
CA GLU A 71 -11.08 -9.36 -4.28
C GLU A 71 -11.72 -10.73 -4.43
N LYS A 72 -11.99 -11.14 -5.65
CA LYS A 72 -12.60 -12.44 -5.91
C LYS A 72 -11.61 -13.59 -5.79
N LYS A 73 -10.32 -13.33 -5.88
CA LYS A 73 -9.32 -14.38 -5.83
C LYS A 73 -8.89 -14.76 -4.42
N ILE A 74 -9.08 -13.87 -3.47
CA ILE A 74 -8.55 -14.04 -2.13
C ILE A 74 -9.69 -14.12 -1.15
N ASP A 75 -9.67 -15.12 -0.29
CA ASP A 75 -10.75 -15.29 0.68
C ASP A 75 -10.68 -14.27 1.80
N LYS A 76 -9.49 -14.05 2.34
CA LYS A 76 -9.33 -13.13 3.48
C LYS A 76 -8.84 -11.79 2.96
N ILE A 77 -9.76 -11.04 2.37
CA ILE A 77 -9.43 -9.77 1.74
C ILE A 77 -10.49 -8.74 2.10
N LYS A 78 -10.06 -7.49 2.18
CA LYS A 78 -10.97 -6.38 2.39
C LYS A 78 -10.63 -5.29 1.38
N LEU A 79 -11.68 -4.75 0.74
CA LEU A 79 -11.59 -3.63 -0.19
C LEU A 79 -12.26 -2.44 0.47
N ILE A 80 -11.54 -1.34 0.60
CA ILE A 80 -12.08 -0.14 1.23
C ILE A 80 -11.58 1.09 0.49
N GLU A 81 -12.45 2.10 0.38
CA GLU A 81 -12.01 3.38 -0.15
C GLU A 81 -11.25 4.13 0.93
N ALA A 82 -10.22 4.86 0.51
CA ALA A 82 -9.35 5.53 1.45
C ALA A 82 -10.11 6.44 2.43
N LYS A 83 -11.16 7.10 1.95
CA LYS A 83 -11.92 8.04 2.79
C LYS A 83 -12.70 7.35 3.90
N TYR A 84 -12.88 6.04 3.82
CA TYR A 84 -13.64 5.30 4.82
C TYR A 84 -12.76 4.52 5.80
N ILE A 85 -11.45 4.71 5.73
CA ILE A 85 -10.54 4.00 6.62
C ILE A 85 -10.75 4.49 8.06
N THR A 86 -10.81 3.53 8.98
CA THR A 86 -10.94 3.81 10.41
C THR A 86 -9.91 3.01 11.18
N ASP A 87 -9.83 3.27 12.49
CA ASP A 87 -8.90 2.53 13.35
C ASP A 87 -9.14 1.02 13.31
N GLU A 88 -10.36 0.61 13.05
CA GLU A 88 -10.69 -0.81 13.03
C GLU A 88 -9.93 -1.57 11.97
N ILE A 89 -9.56 -0.88 10.88
CA ILE A 89 -8.82 -1.53 9.80
C ILE A 89 -7.50 -2.09 10.30
N VAL A 90 -6.84 -1.37 11.22
CA VAL A 90 -5.55 -1.83 11.75
C VAL A 90 -5.72 -3.19 12.44
N GLN A 91 -6.81 -3.35 13.19
CA GLN A 91 -7.08 -4.62 13.85
C GLN A 91 -7.56 -5.68 12.87
N ASP A 92 -8.32 -5.28 11.86
CA ASP A 92 -8.80 -6.22 10.85
C ASP A 92 -7.64 -6.91 10.14
N LEU A 93 -6.50 -6.25 10.04
CA LEU A 93 -5.34 -6.83 9.36
C LEU A 93 -4.91 -8.16 9.95
N ASN A 94 -5.19 -8.39 11.23
CA ASN A 94 -4.85 -9.66 11.87
C ASN A 94 -5.56 -10.84 11.22
N ASN A 95 -6.66 -10.59 10.55
CA ASN A 95 -7.48 -11.64 9.94
C ASN A 95 -7.50 -11.58 8.42
N LEU A 96 -6.64 -10.77 7.83
CA LEU A 96 -6.63 -10.59 6.38
C LEU A 96 -5.33 -11.07 5.78
N ASP A 97 -5.41 -11.56 4.55
CA ASP A 97 -4.22 -11.81 3.75
C ASP A 97 -3.88 -10.60 2.90
N CYS A 98 -4.89 -9.81 2.55
CA CYS A 98 -4.71 -8.66 1.67
C CYS A 98 -5.68 -7.55 2.03
N LEU A 99 -5.20 -6.31 1.98
CA LEU A 99 -6.03 -5.13 2.10
C LEU A 99 -5.90 -4.32 0.83
N ILE A 100 -7.04 -3.94 0.25
CA ILE A 100 -7.06 -3.06 -0.92
C ILE A 100 -7.58 -1.71 -0.47
N ILE A 101 -6.79 -0.67 -0.73
CA ILE A 101 -7.20 0.71 -0.47
C ILE A 101 -7.41 1.38 -1.83
N ASP A 102 -8.65 1.67 -2.15
CA ASP A 102 -9.00 2.30 -3.42
C ASP A 102 -9.14 3.81 -3.23
N SER A 103 -8.91 4.55 -4.30
CA SER A 103 -9.07 6.01 -4.31
C SER A 103 -8.20 6.71 -3.28
N PHE A 104 -6.97 6.26 -3.17
CA PHE A 104 -6.00 6.85 -2.24
C PHE A 104 -5.59 8.23 -2.75
N ASN A 105 -5.53 9.20 -1.82
CA ASN A 105 -5.04 10.54 -2.15
C ASN A 105 -4.44 11.16 -0.88
N ASN A 106 -3.99 12.43 -0.99
CA ASN A 106 -3.30 13.07 0.12
C ASN A 106 -4.24 13.58 1.22
N ASP A 107 -5.55 13.34 1.08
CA ASP A 107 -6.50 13.69 2.14
C ASP A 107 -6.66 12.57 3.17
N ILE A 108 -5.99 11.45 2.96
CA ILE A 108 -6.07 10.34 3.88
C ILE A 108 -5.51 10.72 5.25
N ASN A 109 -6.04 10.11 6.31
CA ASN A 109 -5.48 10.30 7.64
C ASN A 109 -4.10 9.64 7.69
N GLU A 110 -3.05 10.46 7.76
CA GLU A 110 -1.69 9.97 7.64
C GLU A 110 -1.28 9.06 8.79
N LYS A 111 -1.66 9.44 10.01
CA LYS A 111 -1.31 8.61 11.17
C LYS A 111 -1.91 7.23 11.05
N LEU A 112 -3.16 7.19 10.64
CA LEU A 112 -3.85 5.92 10.46
C LEU A 112 -3.23 5.11 9.33
N PHE A 113 -2.91 5.78 8.24
CA PHE A 113 -2.28 5.11 7.11
C PHE A 113 -0.95 4.49 7.51
N TYR A 114 -0.12 5.23 8.25
CA TYR A 114 1.17 4.67 8.68
C TYR A 114 1.00 3.57 9.70
N SER A 115 -0.05 3.63 10.51
CA SER A 115 -0.35 2.52 11.41
C SER A 115 -0.70 1.26 10.64
N ILE A 116 -1.46 1.41 9.56
CA ILE A 116 -1.81 0.30 8.69
C ILE A 116 -0.54 -0.30 8.08
N LEU A 117 0.34 0.54 7.56
CA LEU A 117 1.56 0.06 6.93
C LEU A 117 2.46 -0.66 7.93
N ASN A 118 2.59 -0.10 9.13
CA ASN A 118 3.39 -0.73 10.16
C ASN A 118 2.86 -2.09 10.56
N GLN A 119 1.56 -2.14 10.81
CA GLN A 119 0.94 -3.40 11.23
C GLN A 119 1.04 -4.43 10.12
N SER A 120 0.79 -3.99 8.89
CA SER A 120 0.88 -4.86 7.73
C SER A 120 2.28 -5.44 7.58
N LYS A 121 3.30 -4.62 7.83
CA LYS A 121 4.67 -5.08 7.70
C LYS A 121 4.98 -6.17 8.72
N GLN A 122 4.51 -6.00 9.93
CA GLN A 122 4.72 -7.00 10.98
C GLN A 122 3.98 -8.29 10.69
N LEU A 123 2.77 -8.18 10.15
CA LEU A 123 1.94 -9.35 9.86
C LEU A 123 2.21 -9.95 8.49
N GLU A 124 2.99 -9.23 7.67
CA GLU A 124 3.31 -9.65 6.30
C GLU A 124 2.06 -9.73 5.41
N ASN A 125 1.12 -8.83 5.63
CA ASN A 125 -0.05 -8.71 4.75
C ASN A 125 0.35 -8.16 3.40
N TYR A 126 -0.43 -8.54 2.37
CA TYR A 126 -0.35 -7.88 1.07
C TYR A 126 -1.22 -6.63 1.10
N ILE A 127 -0.75 -5.57 0.47
CA ILE A 127 -1.53 -4.34 0.34
C ILE A 127 -1.50 -3.89 -1.11
N LEU A 128 -2.69 -3.59 -1.64
CA LEU A 128 -2.84 -2.96 -2.94
C LEU A 128 -3.40 -1.57 -2.72
N ILE A 129 -2.73 -0.56 -3.26
CA ILE A 129 -3.23 0.81 -3.20
C ILE A 129 -3.44 1.32 -4.61
N ASN A 130 -4.66 1.80 -4.86
CA ASN A 130 -5.00 2.45 -6.12
C ASN A 130 -5.02 3.96 -5.93
N SER A 131 -4.36 4.67 -6.81
CA SER A 131 -4.29 6.14 -6.72
C SER A 131 -4.22 6.74 -8.12
N VAL A 132 -4.49 8.04 -8.22
CA VAL A 132 -4.37 8.73 -9.50
C VAL A 132 -2.91 8.98 -9.81
N SER A 133 -2.13 9.39 -8.81
CA SER A 133 -0.71 9.62 -8.96
C SER A 133 0.07 8.59 -8.17
N SER A 134 1.29 8.30 -8.60
CA SER A 134 2.16 7.41 -7.85
C SER A 134 2.24 7.86 -6.41
N ILE A 135 2.23 6.90 -5.49
CA ILE A 135 2.31 7.20 -4.07
C ILE A 135 3.59 7.98 -3.75
N LYS A 136 4.61 7.85 -4.58
CA LYS A 136 5.84 8.63 -4.41
C LYS A 136 5.63 10.11 -4.63
N ASN A 137 4.62 10.46 -5.43
CA ASN A 137 4.34 11.86 -5.78
C ASN A 137 3.26 12.47 -4.92
N ILE A 138 2.63 11.68 -4.05
CA ILE A 138 1.58 12.19 -3.18
C ILE A 138 2.24 12.79 -1.96
N GLU A 139 1.96 14.07 -1.73
CA GLU A 139 2.52 14.78 -0.59
C GLU A 139 1.70 14.51 0.65
N LEU A 140 2.36 14.01 1.68
CA LEU A 140 1.74 13.76 2.96
C LEU A 140 2.39 14.68 3.99
N ASN A 141 1.60 15.07 4.96
CA ASN A 141 2.07 15.96 6.02
C ASN A 141 2.67 15.13 7.14
N LEU A 142 3.96 14.85 7.04
CA LEU A 142 4.64 14.00 8.00
C LEU A 142 4.82 14.67 9.36
N GLU A 143 4.50 15.95 9.46
CA GLU A 143 4.59 16.65 10.74
C GLU A 143 3.71 15.99 11.79
N ASP A 144 2.57 15.49 11.39
CA ASP A 144 1.62 14.90 12.32
C ASP A 144 2.11 13.61 12.93
N LEU A 145 3.21 13.09 12.42
CA LEU A 145 3.74 11.80 12.88
C LEU A 145 4.82 11.96 13.94
N LYS A 146 5.20 13.17 14.21
CA LYS A 146 6.30 13.43 15.14
C LYS A 146 5.85 13.56 16.58
#